data_ced8ec6117fa3d7a8619c4fa3680d188
#
_entry.id   ced8ec6117fa3d7a8619c4fa3680d188
#
_cell.length_a   1.000
_cell.length_b   1.000
_cell.length_c   1.000
_cell.angle_alpha   90.00
_cell.angle_beta   90.00
_cell.angle_gamma   90.00
#
_symmetry.space_group_name_H-M   'P 1'
#
loop_
_entity.id
_entity.type
_entity.pdbx_description
1 polymer ?
#
loop_
_entity_poly.entity_id
_entity_poly.type
_entity_poly.pdbx_seq_one_letter_code
_entity_poly.pdbx_strand_id
1 'polypeptide(L)'
;MGAGKYIAGVAAVLVAAEAAGSVVAGSSSELLRPPGIQSEADFLARCIKCGKCIEACPYAALHVAGPLEGSAAGTPFIDAREQACRLCADFPCVAACPTDALRDVETRSDPHMGFARIDEEVCIAYKGYRCEVCYRVCPLIDEAITLDFQTMERDDIHTKFIPTISKHNCTGCGLCVERCAVSEPYVPIRIVTLAEQEKEQTRG
;
A
#
# COMPACT_ATOMS: atom_id res chain seq x y z
N MET A 1 -3.22 43.07 42.57
CA MET A 1 -2.07 42.63 41.76
C MET A 1 -2.14 41.11 41.53
N GLY A 2 -2.89 40.62 40.55
CA GLY A 2 -3.05 39.17 40.37
C GLY A 2 -3.66 38.75 39.00
N ALA A 3 -4.36 39.64 38.31
CA ALA A 3 -5.05 39.26 37.05
C ALA A 3 -4.13 39.10 35.84
N GLY A 4 -3.02 39.83 35.75
CA GLY A 4 -2.13 39.80 34.60
C GLY A 4 -1.31 38.48 34.42
N LYS A 5 -1.09 37.73 35.50
CA LYS A 5 -0.31 36.47 35.44
C LYS A 5 -1.14 35.32 34.87
N TYR A 6 -2.45 35.32 35.02
CA TYR A 6 -3.34 34.29 34.50
C TYR A 6 -3.60 34.45 32.99
N ILE A 7 -3.67 35.71 32.52
CA ILE A 7 -3.88 36.00 31.07
C ILE A 7 -2.65 35.55 30.27
N ALA A 8 -1.44 35.77 30.75
CA ALA A 8 -0.23 35.31 30.08
C ALA A 8 -0.11 33.76 30.04
N GLY A 9 -0.56 33.07 31.10
CA GLY A 9 -0.57 31.61 31.17
C GLY A 9 -1.57 30.98 30.21
N VAL A 10 -2.77 31.54 30.08
CA VAL A 10 -3.82 31.04 29.17
C VAL A 10 -3.42 31.25 27.71
N ALA A 11 -2.82 32.41 27.39
CA ALA A 11 -2.34 32.66 26.03
C ALA A 11 -1.22 31.70 25.62
N ALA A 12 -0.29 31.37 26.51
CA ALA A 12 0.79 30.41 26.26
C ALA A 12 0.26 28.99 26.03
N VAL A 13 -0.79 28.57 26.75
CA VAL A 13 -1.41 27.25 26.60
C VAL A 13 -2.19 27.17 25.29
N LEU A 14 -2.87 28.24 24.87
CA LEU A 14 -3.60 28.28 23.60
C LEU A 14 -2.63 28.26 22.41
N VAL A 15 -1.52 28.97 22.45
CA VAL A 15 -0.51 28.95 21.39
C VAL A 15 0.17 27.57 21.29
N ALA A 16 0.41 26.91 22.43
CA ALA A 16 0.95 25.55 22.43
C ALA A 16 -0.07 24.52 21.89
N ALA A 17 -1.37 24.73 22.12
CA ALA A 17 -2.42 23.87 21.57
C ALA A 17 -2.57 24.03 20.04
N GLU A 18 -2.43 25.26 19.50
CA GLU A 18 -2.43 25.49 18.06
C GLU A 18 -1.18 24.90 17.36
N ALA A 19 -0.01 24.99 17.99
CA ALA A 19 1.22 24.37 17.51
C ALA A 19 1.16 22.84 17.53
N ALA A 20 0.53 22.24 18.54
CA ALA A 20 0.30 20.79 18.63
C ALA A 20 -0.77 20.34 17.61
N GLY A 21 -1.80 21.15 17.35
CA GLY A 21 -2.85 20.87 16.38
C GLY A 21 -2.33 20.85 14.93
N SER A 22 -1.36 21.69 14.59
CA SER A 22 -0.77 21.73 13.24
C SER A 22 0.21 20.58 12.96
N VAL A 23 0.72 19.90 13.98
CA VAL A 23 1.58 18.71 13.82
C VAL A 23 0.74 17.44 13.53
N VAL A 24 -0.53 17.42 13.93
CA VAL A 24 -1.44 16.26 13.73
C VAL A 24 -2.12 16.28 12.36
N ALA A 25 -2.16 17.43 11.67
CA ALA A 25 -2.86 17.61 10.38
C ALA A 25 -2.07 17.18 9.14
N GLY A 26 -0.88 16.58 9.26
CA GLY A 26 0.06 16.46 8.15
C GLY A 26 0.56 15.08 7.74
N SER A 27 0.06 13.98 8.29
CA SER A 27 0.48 12.64 7.84
C SER A 27 -0.70 11.90 7.21
N SER A 28 -0.93 12.09 5.91
CA SER A 28 -1.68 11.11 5.15
C SER A 28 -0.82 9.85 5.09
N SER A 29 -1.21 8.82 5.81
CA SER A 29 -0.53 7.53 5.81
C SER A 29 -0.55 6.94 4.40
N GLU A 30 0.60 6.41 3.99
CA GLU A 30 0.76 5.72 2.69
C GLU A 30 0.30 4.26 2.80
N LEU A 31 -0.86 4.05 3.44
CA LEU A 31 -1.41 2.72 3.70
C LEU A 31 -1.91 2.07 2.41
N LEU A 32 -1.58 0.79 2.24
CA LEU A 32 -2.15 0.00 1.16
C LEU A 32 -3.62 -0.30 1.46
N ARG A 33 -4.51 0.19 0.62
CA ARG A 33 -5.96 0.10 0.80
C ARG A 33 -6.56 -1.19 0.23
N PRO A 34 -7.76 -1.59 0.70
CA PRO A 34 -8.51 -2.68 0.10
C PRO A 34 -8.85 -2.44 -1.37
N PRO A 35 -9.19 -3.49 -2.16
CA PRO A 35 -9.69 -3.32 -3.52
C PRO A 35 -10.98 -2.50 -3.56
N GLY A 36 -11.21 -1.81 -4.68
CA GLY A 36 -12.42 -1.01 -4.93
C GLY A 36 -12.31 0.47 -4.55
N ILE A 37 -11.20 0.95 -3.99
CA ILE A 37 -11.00 2.39 -3.78
C ILE A 37 -10.73 3.11 -5.11
N GLN A 38 -11.16 4.37 -5.21
CA GLN A 38 -10.93 5.20 -6.39
C GLN A 38 -9.80 6.21 -6.16
N SER A 39 -9.73 6.78 -4.97
CA SER A 39 -8.68 7.66 -4.48
C SER A 39 -8.62 7.59 -2.96
N GLU A 40 -7.50 7.98 -2.36
CA GLU A 40 -7.37 8.03 -0.90
C GLU A 40 -8.37 9.04 -0.29
N ALA A 41 -8.55 10.20 -0.93
CA ALA A 41 -9.45 11.23 -0.45
C ALA A 41 -10.93 10.79 -0.49
N ASP A 42 -11.39 10.18 -1.59
CA ASP A 42 -12.77 9.66 -1.72
C ASP A 42 -13.02 8.54 -0.71
N PHE A 43 -12.05 7.63 -0.55
CA PHE A 43 -12.14 6.55 0.43
C PHE A 43 -12.28 7.07 1.86
N LEU A 44 -11.42 8.00 2.28
CA LEU A 44 -11.47 8.58 3.63
C LEU A 44 -12.77 9.37 3.89
N ALA A 45 -13.33 10.02 2.86
CA ALA A 45 -14.59 10.75 2.98
C ALA A 45 -15.80 9.83 3.15
N ARG A 46 -15.77 8.61 2.59
CA ARG A 46 -16.90 7.66 2.60
C ARG A 46 -16.80 6.59 3.68
N CYS A 47 -15.59 6.25 4.11
CA CYS A 47 -15.35 5.18 5.07
C CYS A 47 -15.86 5.55 6.47
N ILE A 48 -16.91 4.90 6.91
CA ILE A 48 -17.48 5.07 8.27
C ILE A 48 -16.78 4.18 9.32
N LYS A 49 -15.69 3.51 8.98
CA LYS A 49 -14.87 2.71 9.91
C LYS A 49 -15.65 1.58 10.61
N CYS A 50 -16.63 1.01 9.94
CA CYS A 50 -17.55 0.00 10.49
C CYS A 50 -16.94 -1.41 10.66
N GLY A 51 -15.77 -1.69 10.06
CA GLY A 51 -15.06 -2.97 10.15
C GLY A 51 -15.62 -4.12 9.31
N LYS A 52 -16.77 -3.98 8.63
CA LYS A 52 -17.41 -5.06 7.87
C LYS A 52 -16.52 -5.68 6.79
N CYS A 53 -15.73 -4.88 6.09
CA CYS A 53 -14.78 -5.36 5.09
C CYS A 53 -13.67 -6.24 5.71
N ILE A 54 -13.25 -5.92 6.94
CA ILE A 54 -12.25 -6.69 7.69
C ILE A 54 -12.83 -8.06 8.06
N GLU A 55 -14.04 -8.09 8.63
CA GLU A 55 -14.74 -9.32 9.00
C GLU A 55 -15.08 -10.20 7.79
N ALA A 56 -15.39 -9.59 6.64
CA ALA A 56 -15.72 -10.29 5.41
C ALA A 56 -14.49 -10.90 4.71
N CYS A 57 -13.26 -10.51 5.08
CA CYS A 57 -12.06 -11.02 4.42
C CYS A 57 -11.73 -12.45 4.86
N PRO A 58 -11.86 -13.47 3.98
CA PRO A 58 -11.64 -14.87 4.37
C PRO A 58 -10.16 -15.19 4.65
N TYR A 59 -9.26 -14.28 4.28
CA TYR A 59 -7.82 -14.43 4.46
C TYR A 59 -7.24 -13.55 5.57
N ALA A 60 -8.10 -12.78 6.27
CA ALA A 60 -7.67 -11.83 7.30
C ALA A 60 -6.58 -10.85 6.83
N ALA A 61 -6.62 -10.44 5.55
CA ALA A 61 -5.62 -9.54 4.96
C ALA A 61 -5.85 -8.07 5.31
N LEU A 62 -6.97 -7.73 5.96
CA LEU A 62 -7.32 -6.35 6.30
C LEU A 62 -7.15 -6.12 7.80
N HIS A 63 -6.38 -5.09 8.13
CA HIS A 63 -6.11 -4.63 9.47
C HIS A 63 -6.74 -3.26 9.72
N VAL A 64 -6.88 -2.87 10.98
CA VAL A 64 -7.36 -1.54 11.39
C VAL A 64 -6.17 -0.59 11.53
N ALA A 65 -6.19 0.53 10.85
CA ALA A 65 -5.17 1.57 10.97
C ALA A 65 -5.12 2.15 12.39
N GLY A 66 -3.91 2.27 12.92
CA GLY A 66 -3.66 2.72 14.28
C GLY A 66 -4.04 4.20 14.52
N PRO A 67 -4.09 4.63 15.79
CA PRO A 67 -4.49 6.00 16.13
C PRO A 67 -3.50 7.08 15.68
N LEU A 68 -2.27 6.72 15.37
CA LEU A 68 -1.23 7.65 14.88
C LEU A 68 -1.33 7.94 13.37
N GLU A 69 -2.22 7.25 12.65
CA GLU A 69 -2.43 7.41 11.20
C GLU A 69 -3.31 8.63 10.83
N GLY A 70 -3.50 9.56 11.74
CA GLY A 70 -4.23 10.81 11.50
C GLY A 70 -5.66 10.57 11.02
N SER A 71 -6.05 11.13 9.86
CA SER A 71 -7.37 10.96 9.27
C SER A 71 -7.68 9.51 8.88
N ALA A 72 -6.66 8.72 8.62
CA ALA A 72 -6.77 7.30 8.28
C ALA A 72 -6.97 6.38 9.48
N ALA A 73 -6.81 6.87 10.72
CA ALA A 73 -7.01 6.07 11.92
C ALA A 73 -8.38 5.38 11.94
N GLY A 74 -8.39 4.08 12.25
CA GLY A 74 -9.60 3.26 12.27
C GLY A 74 -10.09 2.75 10.92
N THR A 75 -9.45 3.14 9.81
CA THR A 75 -9.80 2.65 8.47
C THR A 75 -9.08 1.33 8.15
N PRO A 76 -9.61 0.50 7.23
CA PRO A 76 -8.94 -0.74 6.82
C PRO A 76 -7.69 -0.46 5.97
N PHE A 77 -6.67 -1.29 6.17
CA PHE A 77 -5.46 -1.33 5.34
C PHE A 77 -4.92 -2.77 5.23
N ILE A 78 -3.99 -2.99 4.31
CA ILE A 78 -3.31 -4.26 4.08
C ILE A 78 -1.84 -4.10 4.48
N ASP A 79 -1.35 -4.95 5.39
CA ASP A 79 0.08 -5.16 5.54
C ASP A 79 0.52 -6.27 4.57
N ALA A 80 1.05 -5.84 3.43
CA ALA A 80 1.43 -6.76 2.36
C ALA A 80 2.54 -7.73 2.77
N ARG A 81 3.33 -7.43 3.81
CA ARG A 81 4.38 -8.35 4.28
C ARG A 81 3.81 -9.42 5.21
N GLU A 82 2.83 -9.07 6.02
CA GLU A 82 2.17 -10.00 6.94
C GLU A 82 1.15 -10.88 6.19
N GLN A 83 0.19 -10.25 5.50
CA GLN A 83 -0.88 -10.94 4.78
C GLN A 83 -1.37 -10.12 3.59
N ALA A 84 -0.96 -10.49 2.40
CA ALA A 84 -1.34 -9.80 1.16
C ALA A 84 -2.78 -10.12 0.71
N CYS A 85 -3.36 -9.25 -0.12
CA CYS A 85 -4.66 -9.47 -0.75
C CYS A 85 -4.59 -10.65 -1.74
N ARG A 86 -5.55 -11.58 -1.64
CA ARG A 86 -5.63 -12.78 -2.51
C ARG A 86 -6.41 -12.56 -3.80
N LEU A 87 -6.91 -11.34 -4.05
CA LEU A 87 -7.78 -11.03 -5.21
C LEU A 87 -8.88 -12.08 -5.37
N CYS A 88 -9.78 -12.16 -4.38
CA CYS A 88 -10.91 -13.09 -4.39
C CYS A 88 -11.76 -12.91 -5.66
N ALA A 89 -12.42 -13.97 -6.12
CA ALA A 89 -13.27 -13.88 -7.31
C ALA A 89 -14.51 -13.02 -7.12
N ASP A 90 -15.01 -12.97 -5.88
CA ASP A 90 -16.26 -12.31 -5.47
C ASP A 90 -16.05 -11.06 -4.61
N PHE A 91 -14.80 -10.71 -4.31
CA PHE A 91 -14.42 -9.54 -3.50
C PHE A 91 -15.35 -9.29 -2.29
N PRO A 92 -15.46 -10.22 -1.32
CA PRO A 92 -16.44 -10.11 -0.23
C PRO A 92 -16.25 -8.87 0.64
N CYS A 93 -15.03 -8.32 0.72
CA CYS A 93 -14.77 -7.05 1.41
C CYS A 93 -15.43 -5.85 0.71
N VAL A 94 -15.50 -5.85 -0.62
CA VAL A 94 -16.19 -4.83 -1.41
C VAL A 94 -17.70 -4.97 -1.23
N ALA A 95 -18.23 -6.18 -1.42
CA ALA A 95 -19.66 -6.46 -1.27
C ALA A 95 -20.21 -6.16 0.14
N ALA A 96 -19.37 -6.24 1.17
CA ALA A 96 -19.73 -5.91 2.55
C ALA A 96 -19.74 -4.40 2.87
N CYS A 97 -19.24 -3.55 1.97
CA CYS A 97 -19.13 -2.11 2.23
C CYS A 97 -20.50 -1.42 2.09
N PRO A 98 -21.04 -0.80 3.17
CA PRO A 98 -22.38 -0.19 3.12
C PRO A 98 -22.40 1.25 2.59
N THR A 99 -21.25 1.86 2.29
CA THR A 99 -21.13 3.29 1.98
C THR A 99 -20.47 3.59 0.64
N ASP A 100 -20.25 2.56 -0.19
CA ASP A 100 -19.51 2.66 -1.46
C ASP A 100 -18.10 3.29 -1.32
N ALA A 101 -17.52 3.21 -0.12
CA ALA A 101 -16.11 3.53 0.08
C ALA A 101 -15.20 2.53 -0.65
N LEU A 102 -15.69 1.29 -0.80
CA LEU A 102 -15.16 0.26 -1.69
C LEU A 102 -16.22 0.03 -2.76
N ARG A 103 -15.87 0.31 -4.02
CA ARG A 103 -16.80 0.19 -5.16
C ARG A 103 -16.62 -1.15 -5.85
N ASP A 104 -17.63 -1.54 -6.60
CA ASP A 104 -17.65 -2.80 -7.31
C ASP A 104 -16.40 -3.02 -8.16
N VAL A 105 -15.90 -4.25 -8.06
CA VAL A 105 -14.77 -4.81 -8.80
C VAL A 105 -15.28 -6.04 -9.51
N GLU A 106 -15.20 -6.08 -10.82
CA GLU A 106 -15.77 -7.17 -11.64
C GLU A 106 -14.78 -8.31 -11.83
N THR A 107 -13.51 -7.97 -12.08
CA THR A 107 -12.45 -8.93 -12.36
C THR A 107 -11.25 -8.76 -11.44
N ARG A 108 -10.38 -9.76 -11.39
CA ARG A 108 -9.13 -9.71 -10.61
C ARG A 108 -8.13 -8.67 -11.11
N SER A 109 -8.30 -8.19 -12.33
CA SER A 109 -7.45 -7.18 -12.96
C SER A 109 -7.89 -5.75 -12.66
N ASP A 110 -9.15 -5.55 -12.21
CA ASP A 110 -9.72 -4.21 -12.01
C ASP A 110 -9.22 -3.47 -10.77
N PRO A 111 -8.83 -4.13 -9.65
CA PRO A 111 -8.35 -3.38 -8.50
C PRO A 111 -7.10 -2.57 -8.83
N HIS A 112 -7.11 -1.29 -8.46
CA HIS A 112 -5.99 -0.38 -8.57
C HIS A 112 -5.56 0.10 -7.18
N MET A 113 -5.09 -0.83 -6.33
CA MET A 113 -4.63 -0.52 -4.97
C MET A 113 -3.25 0.15 -4.97
N GLY A 114 -2.53 0.05 -6.07
CA GLY A 114 -1.18 0.52 -6.29
C GLY A 114 -0.46 -0.33 -7.32
N PHE A 115 0.86 -0.25 -7.36
CA PHE A 115 1.69 -1.15 -8.17
C PHE A 115 2.97 -1.53 -7.44
N ALA A 116 3.49 -2.70 -7.73
CA ALA A 116 4.75 -3.15 -7.15
C ALA A 116 5.94 -2.44 -7.80
N ARG A 117 6.94 -2.07 -6.99
CA ARG A 117 8.23 -1.53 -7.44
C ARG A 117 9.35 -2.37 -6.85
N ILE A 118 10.30 -2.78 -7.67
CA ILE A 118 11.47 -3.56 -7.28
C ILE A 118 12.65 -2.61 -7.08
N ASP A 119 13.38 -2.81 -6.01
CA ASP A 119 14.70 -2.22 -5.79
C ASP A 119 15.75 -3.15 -6.42
N GLU A 120 16.29 -2.73 -7.54
CA GLU A 120 17.23 -3.48 -8.36
C GLU A 120 18.57 -3.71 -7.64
N GLU A 121 18.96 -2.78 -6.75
CA GLU A 121 20.22 -2.86 -6.01
C GLU A 121 20.19 -3.94 -4.92
N VAL A 122 19.01 -4.29 -4.41
CA VAL A 122 18.84 -5.29 -3.35
C VAL A 122 18.31 -6.61 -3.88
N CYS A 123 17.52 -6.59 -4.96
CA CYS A 123 16.92 -7.79 -5.55
C CYS A 123 17.96 -8.76 -6.10
N ILE A 124 17.94 -10.00 -5.60
CA ILE A 124 18.92 -11.04 -5.98
C ILE A 124 18.81 -11.44 -7.47
N ALA A 125 17.63 -11.32 -8.09
CA ALA A 125 17.47 -11.60 -9.53
C ALA A 125 18.31 -10.64 -10.38
N TYR A 126 18.33 -9.36 -10.06
CA TYR A 126 19.14 -8.34 -10.73
C TYR A 126 20.66 -8.55 -10.50
N LYS A 127 21.01 -9.19 -9.40
CA LYS A 127 22.41 -9.59 -9.10
C LYS A 127 22.86 -10.86 -9.83
N GLY A 128 21.97 -11.48 -10.62
CA GLY A 128 22.27 -12.67 -11.41
C GLY A 128 21.96 -13.99 -10.72
N TYR A 129 21.38 -13.97 -9.52
CA TYR A 129 20.88 -15.20 -8.90
C TYR A 129 19.52 -15.57 -9.50
N ARG A 130 19.27 -16.85 -9.70
CA ARG A 130 17.98 -17.32 -10.18
C ARG A 130 16.92 -17.15 -9.11
N CYS A 131 16.02 -16.20 -9.29
CA CYS A 131 14.89 -15.96 -8.41
C CYS A 131 13.66 -15.55 -9.24
N GLU A 132 12.58 -16.32 -9.14
CA GLU A 132 11.33 -16.14 -9.87
C GLU A 132 10.13 -16.07 -8.91
N VAL A 133 10.34 -15.84 -7.60
CA VAL A 133 9.28 -15.95 -6.59
C VAL A 133 8.17 -14.98 -6.83
N CYS A 134 8.47 -13.67 -7.03
CA CYS A 134 7.47 -12.65 -7.29
C CYS A 134 6.68 -12.89 -8.59
N TYR A 135 7.33 -13.41 -9.62
CA TYR A 135 6.69 -13.79 -10.87
C TYR A 135 5.71 -14.95 -10.67
N ARG A 136 6.15 -16.03 -10.00
CA ARG A 136 5.36 -17.26 -9.82
C ARG A 136 4.15 -17.10 -8.91
N VAL A 137 4.18 -16.16 -7.98
CA VAL A 137 3.07 -15.93 -7.03
C VAL A 137 2.07 -14.89 -7.55
N CYS A 138 2.38 -14.23 -8.67
CA CYS A 138 1.50 -13.20 -9.23
C CYS A 138 0.23 -13.84 -9.79
N PRO A 139 -0.97 -13.41 -9.37
CA PRO A 139 -2.23 -13.90 -9.94
C PRO A 139 -2.47 -13.41 -11.37
N LEU A 140 -1.71 -12.39 -11.82
CA LEU A 140 -1.72 -11.80 -13.16
C LEU A 140 -0.33 -12.00 -13.81
N ILE A 141 0.16 -13.24 -13.74
CA ILE A 141 1.43 -13.66 -14.35
C ILE A 141 1.38 -13.40 -15.86
N ASP A 142 2.50 -12.96 -16.45
CA ASP A 142 2.66 -12.57 -17.84
C ASP A 142 1.87 -11.31 -18.29
N GLU A 143 1.00 -10.78 -17.43
CA GLU A 143 0.29 -9.52 -17.66
C GLU A 143 0.86 -8.38 -16.77
N ALA A 144 0.84 -8.58 -15.46
CA ALA A 144 1.32 -7.60 -14.48
C ALA A 144 2.81 -7.73 -14.17
N ILE A 145 3.36 -8.91 -14.36
CA ILE A 145 4.79 -9.20 -14.17
C ILE A 145 5.27 -10.16 -15.24
N THR A 146 6.39 -9.84 -15.86
CA THR A 146 7.07 -10.66 -16.88
C THR A 146 8.49 -11.00 -16.43
N LEU A 147 9.14 -11.94 -17.11
CA LEU A 147 10.56 -12.24 -16.96
C LEU A 147 11.31 -11.87 -18.22
N ASP A 148 12.22 -10.91 -18.10
CA ASP A 148 13.15 -10.57 -19.16
C ASP A 148 14.41 -11.42 -19.05
N PHE A 149 14.84 -11.95 -20.17
CA PHE A 149 16.02 -12.82 -20.26
C PHE A 149 17.22 -12.00 -20.75
N GLN A 150 18.20 -11.81 -19.88
CA GLN A 150 19.41 -11.04 -20.18
C GLN A 150 20.64 -11.92 -20.04
N THR A 151 21.52 -11.93 -21.04
CA THR A 151 22.83 -12.61 -20.96
C THR A 151 23.70 -11.91 -19.93
N MET A 152 24.46 -12.67 -19.15
CA MET A 152 25.39 -12.10 -18.17
C MET A 152 26.61 -11.54 -18.89
N GLU A 153 27.03 -10.31 -18.54
CA GLU A 153 28.16 -9.61 -19.18
C GLU A 153 29.50 -10.35 -19.11
N ARG A 154 29.67 -11.29 -18.16
CA ARG A 154 30.89 -12.02 -17.93
C ARG A 154 30.87 -13.46 -18.44
N ASP A 155 29.73 -13.89 -18.96
CA ASP A 155 29.51 -15.31 -19.25
C ASP A 155 28.36 -15.47 -20.25
N ASP A 156 28.69 -15.77 -21.49
CA ASP A 156 27.72 -15.95 -22.57
C ASP A 156 26.81 -17.20 -22.40
N ILE A 157 27.05 -18.02 -21.37
CA ILE A 157 26.31 -19.27 -21.13
C ILE A 157 25.17 -19.02 -20.13
N HIS A 158 25.34 -18.11 -19.16
CA HIS A 158 24.34 -17.88 -18.12
C HIS A 158 23.41 -16.73 -18.45
N THR A 159 22.12 -16.91 -18.13
CA THR A 159 21.06 -15.94 -18.36
C THR A 159 20.48 -15.46 -17.02
N LYS A 160 20.32 -14.15 -16.86
CA LYS A 160 19.57 -13.55 -15.78
C LYS A 160 18.07 -13.59 -16.11
N PHE A 161 17.26 -13.85 -15.10
CA PHE A 161 15.80 -13.83 -15.16
C PHE A 161 15.32 -12.58 -14.41
N ILE A 162 15.12 -11.50 -15.11
CA ILE A 162 14.81 -10.18 -14.53
C ILE A 162 13.31 -9.99 -14.45
N PRO A 163 12.71 -9.94 -13.25
CA PRO A 163 11.29 -9.66 -13.12
C PRO A 163 11.00 -8.19 -13.44
N THR A 164 10.14 -7.96 -14.43
CA THR A 164 9.71 -6.64 -14.87
C THR A 164 8.23 -6.45 -14.58
N ILE A 165 7.86 -5.31 -13.96
CA ILE A 165 6.50 -5.03 -13.51
C ILE A 165 5.84 -4.00 -14.42
N SER A 166 4.67 -4.35 -14.96
CA SER A 166 3.79 -3.42 -15.65
C SER A 166 2.99 -2.61 -14.64
N LYS A 167 3.26 -1.30 -14.51
CA LYS A 167 2.51 -0.40 -13.63
C LYS A 167 1.02 -0.35 -13.97
N HIS A 168 0.68 -0.52 -15.24
CA HIS A 168 -0.69 -0.44 -15.72
C HIS A 168 -1.51 -1.69 -15.34
N ASN A 169 -0.89 -2.86 -15.43
CA ASN A 169 -1.58 -4.13 -15.21
C ASN A 169 -1.45 -4.63 -13.76
N CYS A 170 -0.55 -4.04 -12.97
CA CYS A 170 -0.34 -4.44 -11.59
C CYS A 170 -1.44 -3.85 -10.69
N THR A 171 -2.16 -4.72 -9.99
CA THR A 171 -3.25 -4.34 -9.07
C THR A 171 -2.77 -3.90 -7.70
N GLY A 172 -1.49 -4.09 -7.36
CA GLY A 172 -0.96 -3.77 -6.04
C GLY A 172 -1.36 -4.75 -4.93
N CYS A 173 -1.73 -5.97 -5.24
CA CYS A 173 -2.23 -6.95 -4.26
C CYS A 173 -1.25 -7.32 -3.14
N GLY A 174 0.06 -7.15 -3.37
CA GLY A 174 1.11 -7.36 -2.37
C GLY A 174 1.65 -8.79 -2.25
N LEU A 175 1.12 -9.78 -3.00
CA LEU A 175 1.58 -11.17 -2.94
C LEU A 175 3.09 -11.33 -3.20
N CYS A 176 3.63 -10.54 -4.11
CA CYS A 176 5.06 -10.51 -4.41
C CYS A 176 5.89 -9.99 -3.21
N VAL A 177 5.33 -9.07 -2.41
CA VAL A 177 5.95 -8.55 -1.17
C VAL A 177 5.92 -9.62 -0.08
N GLU A 178 4.75 -10.24 0.16
CA GLU A 178 4.57 -11.30 1.15
C GLU A 178 5.56 -12.46 0.93
N ARG A 179 5.69 -12.89 -0.33
CA ARG A 179 6.48 -14.10 -0.69
C ARG A 179 7.92 -13.82 -1.04
N CYS A 180 8.37 -12.58 -1.04
CA CYS A 180 9.75 -12.27 -1.37
C CYS A 180 10.71 -13.04 -0.48
N ALA A 181 11.67 -13.75 -1.10
CA ALA A 181 12.64 -14.56 -0.40
C ALA A 181 13.73 -13.74 0.32
N VAL A 182 13.87 -12.45 -0.04
CA VAL A 182 14.83 -11.53 0.54
C VAL A 182 14.15 -10.74 1.64
N SER A 183 14.74 -10.71 2.83
CA SER A 183 14.27 -9.93 3.99
C SER A 183 15.35 -8.99 4.55
N GLU A 184 16.61 -9.24 4.21
CA GLU A 184 17.76 -8.48 4.68
C GLU A 184 18.49 -7.80 3.51
N PRO A 185 18.91 -6.54 3.64
CA PRO A 185 18.67 -5.62 4.75
C PRO A 185 17.21 -5.16 4.84
N TYR A 186 16.42 -5.32 3.77
CA TYR A 186 14.98 -5.08 3.67
C TYR A 186 14.42 -5.83 2.46
N VAL A 187 13.10 -5.92 2.38
CA VAL A 187 12.40 -6.54 1.25
C VAL A 187 12.54 -5.68 -0.01
N PRO A 188 13.18 -6.18 -1.09
CA PRO A 188 13.49 -5.38 -2.28
C PRO A 188 12.28 -5.10 -3.18
N ILE A 189 11.09 -5.47 -2.77
CA ILE A 189 9.86 -5.20 -3.51
C ILE A 189 8.82 -4.61 -2.56
N ARG A 190 8.22 -3.49 -2.96
CA ARG A 190 7.18 -2.80 -2.19
C ARG A 190 6.03 -2.38 -3.09
N ILE A 191 4.89 -2.08 -2.50
CA ILE A 191 3.78 -1.48 -3.23
C ILE A 191 3.88 0.04 -3.13
N VAL A 192 3.85 0.71 -4.27
CA VAL A 192 3.60 2.15 -4.39
C VAL A 192 2.10 2.33 -4.34
N THR A 193 1.59 2.87 -3.24
CA THR A 193 0.16 2.98 -2.99
C THR A 193 -0.50 4.07 -3.84
N LEU A 194 -1.84 4.08 -3.91
CA LEU A 194 -2.55 5.19 -4.58
C LEU A 194 -2.24 6.53 -3.94
N ALA A 195 -2.19 6.61 -2.62
CA ALA A 195 -1.85 7.84 -1.91
C ALA A 195 -0.45 8.38 -2.27
N GLU A 196 0.54 7.48 -2.45
CA GLU A 196 1.88 7.87 -2.93
C GLU A 196 1.81 8.41 -4.37
N GLN A 197 1.08 7.74 -5.25
CA GLN A 197 0.93 8.15 -6.65
C GLN A 197 0.25 9.51 -6.79
N GLU A 198 -0.83 9.76 -6.02
CA GLU A 198 -1.52 11.05 -5.99
C GLU A 198 -0.59 12.20 -5.54
N LYS A 199 0.27 11.94 -4.54
CA LYS A 199 1.27 12.91 -4.08
C LYS A 199 2.35 13.18 -5.13
N GLU A 200 2.81 12.17 -5.85
CA GLU A 200 3.80 12.33 -6.93
C GLU A 200 3.21 13.19 -8.06
N GLN A 201 1.94 12.98 -8.43
CA GLN A 201 1.27 13.76 -9.49
C GLN A 201 1.04 15.23 -9.13
N THR A 202 0.83 15.56 -7.86
CA THR A 202 0.61 16.95 -7.40
C THR A 202 1.92 17.75 -7.24
N ARG A 203 3.07 17.10 -7.28
CA ARG A 203 4.38 17.72 -7.12
C ARG A 203 5.10 18.01 -8.45
N GLY A 204 4.62 17.48 -9.57
CA GLY A 204 5.17 17.67 -10.91
C GLY A 204 4.37 18.68 -11.73
#